data_77a455ae89090b3d79e3e24d66af468b
#
_entry.id   77a455ae89090b3d79e3e24d66af468b
#
_cell.length_a   1.000
_cell.length_b   1.000
_cell.length_c   1.000
_cell.angle_alpha   90.00
_cell.angle_beta   90.00
_cell.angle_gamma   90.00
#
_symmetry.space_group_name_H-M   'P 1'
#
loop_
_entity.id
_entity.type
_entity.pdbx_description
1 polymer ?
#
loop_
_entity_poly.entity_id
_entity_poly.type
_entity_poly.pdbx_seq_one_letter_code
_entity_poly.pdbx_strand_id
1 'polypeptide(L)'
;MPFSETDLDRIVTADDLHIAPFRDDGTTYGTPTWIWCVALDGSLYVRGYHGQNSRWYQAAVRQRAGKIVAAGTTTEVTFEPVDGAVNDRIDDAYRTKYAESQYLKPMISDRARSATIRVSPPTTD
;
A
#
# COMPACT_ATOMS: atom_id res chain seq x y z
N MET A 1 12.06 -6.54 -6.46
CA MET A 1 11.27 -7.63 -7.08
C MET A 1 9.81 -7.51 -6.65
N PRO A 2 8.85 -7.72 -7.54
CA PRO A 2 7.45 -7.74 -7.13
C PRO A 2 7.15 -9.01 -6.33
N PHE A 3 6.00 -9.02 -5.67
CA PHE A 3 5.49 -10.22 -5.04
C PHE A 3 5.25 -11.30 -6.09
N SER A 4 5.33 -12.57 -5.68
CA SER A 4 4.88 -13.65 -6.54
C SER A 4 3.39 -13.51 -6.82
N GLU A 5 2.91 -14.04 -7.93
CA GLU A 5 1.50 -13.96 -8.28
C GLU A 5 0.63 -14.58 -7.18
N THR A 6 1.05 -15.71 -6.63
CA THR A 6 0.32 -16.40 -5.56
C THR A 6 0.24 -15.54 -4.30
N ASP A 7 1.36 -14.93 -3.87
CA ASP A 7 1.38 -14.09 -2.68
C ASP A 7 0.53 -12.84 -2.88
N LEU A 8 0.62 -12.22 -4.05
CA LEU A 8 -0.14 -11.03 -4.37
C LEU A 8 -1.65 -11.31 -4.33
N ASP A 9 -2.09 -12.42 -4.92
CA ASP A 9 -3.49 -12.83 -4.89
C ASP A 9 -3.97 -13.05 -3.45
N ARG A 10 -3.17 -13.70 -2.62
CA ARG A 10 -3.53 -13.94 -1.22
C ARG A 10 -3.72 -12.64 -0.47
N ILE A 11 -2.81 -11.70 -0.64
CA ILE A 11 -2.85 -10.39 0.05
C ILE A 11 -4.08 -9.62 -0.37
N VAL A 12 -4.33 -9.52 -1.67
CA VAL A 12 -5.44 -8.71 -2.20
C VAL A 12 -6.79 -9.34 -1.87
N THR A 13 -6.88 -10.66 -1.94
CA THR A 13 -8.13 -11.38 -1.67
C THR A 13 -8.50 -11.32 -0.19
N ALA A 14 -7.53 -11.43 0.71
CA ALA A 14 -7.78 -11.37 2.15
C ALA A 14 -8.30 -9.99 2.58
N ASP A 15 -7.86 -8.94 1.90
CA ASP A 15 -8.27 -7.55 2.15
C ASP A 15 -8.16 -7.15 3.63
N ASP A 16 -7.13 -7.66 4.29
CA ASP A 16 -6.86 -7.41 5.70
C ASP A 16 -5.48 -6.82 5.93
N LEU A 17 -4.93 -6.15 4.91
CA LEU A 17 -3.56 -5.63 4.99
C LEU A 17 -3.43 -4.55 6.05
N HIS A 18 -2.46 -4.74 6.94
CA HIS A 18 -2.03 -3.73 7.90
C HIS A 18 -0.61 -3.32 7.56
N ILE A 19 -0.37 -2.02 7.43
CA ILE A 19 0.93 -1.46 7.07
C ILE A 19 1.62 -0.91 8.32
N ALA A 20 2.91 -1.20 8.46
CA ALA A 20 3.70 -0.74 9.60
C ALA A 20 5.10 -0.33 9.15
N PRO A 21 5.24 0.91 8.62
CA PRO A 21 6.56 1.45 8.29
C PRO A 21 7.42 1.58 9.54
N PHE A 22 8.73 1.59 9.37
CA PHE A 22 9.64 1.85 10.48
C PHE A 22 9.41 3.23 11.08
N ARG A 23 9.62 3.34 12.38
CA ARG A 23 9.66 4.62 13.08
C ARG A 23 10.97 5.35 12.76
N ASP A 24 11.13 6.56 13.30
CA ASP A 24 12.28 7.41 13.01
C ASP A 24 13.63 6.76 13.37
N ASP A 25 13.64 5.78 14.27
CA ASP A 25 14.85 5.05 14.62
C ASP A 25 15.30 4.08 13.50
N GLY A 26 14.45 3.83 12.51
CA GLY A 26 14.77 2.94 11.39
C GLY A 26 14.78 1.46 11.72
N THR A 27 14.41 1.08 12.95
CA THR A 27 14.46 -0.31 13.42
C THR A 27 13.19 -0.78 14.09
N THR A 28 12.41 0.12 14.70
CA THR A 28 11.18 -0.22 15.39
C THR A 28 10.00 -0.03 14.45
N TYR A 29 9.14 -1.03 14.34
CA TYR A 29 7.93 -0.91 13.51
C TYR A 29 6.91 0.02 14.16
N GLY A 30 6.27 0.83 13.32
CA GLY A 30 5.13 1.63 13.75
C GLY A 30 3.91 0.78 14.05
N THR A 31 2.85 1.41 14.52
CA THR A 31 1.58 0.72 14.79
C THR A 31 0.98 0.22 13.48
N PRO A 32 0.68 -1.09 13.35
CA PRO A 32 0.04 -1.59 12.14
C PRO A 32 -1.31 -0.90 11.91
N THR A 33 -1.50 -0.41 10.69
CA THR A 33 -2.71 0.32 10.31
C THR A 33 -3.38 -0.40 9.15
N TRP A 34 -4.68 -0.72 9.31
CA TRP A 34 -5.44 -1.35 8.24
C TRP A 34 -5.66 -0.35 7.11
N ILE A 35 -5.38 -0.78 5.88
CA ILE A 35 -5.58 0.05 4.68
C ILE A 35 -6.06 -0.82 3.52
N TRP A 36 -6.66 -0.18 2.55
CA TRP A 36 -7.05 -0.83 1.31
C TRP A 36 -5.83 -1.06 0.42
N CYS A 37 -5.85 -2.14 -0.33
CA CYS A 37 -4.79 -2.44 -1.29
C CYS A 37 -5.37 -2.97 -2.60
N VAL A 38 -4.64 -2.74 -3.68
CA VAL A 38 -4.99 -3.27 -5.00
C VAL A 38 -3.75 -3.80 -5.68
N ALA A 39 -3.94 -4.73 -6.61
CA ALA A 39 -2.88 -5.25 -7.47
C ALA A 39 -3.05 -4.69 -8.86
N LEU A 40 -1.94 -4.34 -9.49
CA LEU A 40 -1.90 -3.86 -10.87
C LEU A 40 -0.57 -4.25 -11.49
N ASP A 41 -0.62 -4.98 -12.61
CA ASP A 41 0.58 -5.40 -13.36
C ASP A 41 1.62 -6.10 -12.48
N GLY A 42 1.18 -6.94 -11.55
CA GLY A 42 2.06 -7.71 -10.69
C GLY A 42 2.62 -6.95 -9.49
N SER A 43 2.17 -5.73 -9.26
CA SER A 43 2.61 -4.90 -8.14
C SER A 43 1.47 -4.63 -7.18
N LEU A 44 1.83 -4.39 -5.91
CA LEU A 44 0.87 -4.05 -4.85
C LEU A 44 0.91 -2.54 -4.59
N TYR A 45 -0.26 -1.92 -4.57
CA TYR A 45 -0.39 -0.48 -4.32
C TYR A 45 -1.33 -0.20 -3.17
N VAL A 46 -0.99 0.83 -2.41
CA VAL A 46 -1.82 1.34 -1.31
C VAL A 46 -1.90 2.86 -1.40
N ARG A 47 -2.92 3.44 -0.78
CA ARG A 47 -3.11 4.90 -0.77
C ARG A 47 -3.52 5.37 0.62
N GLY A 48 -3.06 6.57 0.98
CA GLY A 48 -3.47 7.22 2.22
C GLY A 48 -4.85 7.88 2.06
N TYR A 49 -5.83 7.41 2.84
CA TYR A 49 -7.18 8.00 2.84
C TYR A 49 -7.13 9.50 3.11
N HIS A 50 -6.27 9.91 4.04
CA HIS A 50 -6.08 11.32 4.41
C HIS A 50 -4.98 11.99 3.59
N GLY A 51 -4.57 11.37 2.48
CA GLY A 51 -3.55 11.91 1.61
C GLY A 51 -2.18 11.92 2.29
N GLN A 52 -1.38 12.92 1.97
CA GLN A 52 -0.02 13.04 2.50
C GLN A 52 0.01 13.38 4.00
N ASN A 53 -1.13 13.67 4.60
CA ASN A 53 -1.24 13.87 6.05
C ASN A 53 -1.33 12.55 6.83
N SER A 54 -1.50 11.43 6.15
CA SER A 54 -1.51 10.11 6.78
C SER A 54 -0.16 9.84 7.42
N ARG A 55 -0.15 9.48 8.73
CA ARG A 55 1.11 9.25 9.45
C ARG A 55 1.90 8.10 8.85
N TRP A 56 1.21 7.00 8.50
CA TRP A 56 1.90 5.85 7.91
C TRP A 56 2.52 6.23 6.55
N TYR A 57 1.86 7.10 5.77
CA TYR A 57 2.39 7.54 4.49
C TYR A 57 3.69 8.33 4.70
N GLN A 58 3.68 9.27 5.64
CA GLN A 58 4.87 10.07 5.93
C GLN A 58 6.03 9.20 6.38
N ALA A 59 5.76 8.21 7.24
CA ALA A 59 6.79 7.27 7.68
C ALA A 59 7.29 6.39 6.52
N ALA A 60 6.39 5.92 5.67
CA ALA A 60 6.77 5.10 4.51
C ALA A 60 7.67 5.86 3.55
N VAL A 61 7.37 7.13 3.28
CA VAL A 61 8.18 7.97 2.39
C VAL A 61 9.55 8.24 3.01
N ARG A 62 9.59 8.48 4.32
CA ARG A 62 10.82 8.82 5.04
C ARG A 62 11.73 7.61 5.20
N GLN A 63 11.17 6.49 5.62
CA GLN A 63 11.95 5.28 5.96
C GLN A 63 12.13 4.33 4.78
N ARG A 64 11.23 4.32 3.82
CA ARG A 64 11.25 3.47 2.62
C ARG A 64 11.18 1.97 2.92
N ALA A 65 10.99 1.58 4.17
CA ALA A 65 10.96 0.18 4.58
C ALA A 65 10.09 -0.01 5.82
N GLY A 66 9.64 -1.25 6.00
CA GLY A 66 8.82 -1.65 7.13
C GLY A 66 8.29 -3.05 6.93
N LYS A 67 7.06 -3.29 7.37
CA LYS A 67 6.40 -4.58 7.17
C LYS A 67 4.93 -4.39 6.84
N ILE A 68 4.35 -5.43 6.26
CA ILE A 68 2.90 -5.58 6.16
C ILE A 68 2.48 -6.88 6.84
N VAL A 69 1.27 -6.89 7.38
CA VAL A 69 0.63 -8.10 7.88
C VAL A 69 -0.62 -8.31 7.06
N ALA A 70 -0.67 -9.40 6.32
CA ALA A 70 -1.78 -9.69 5.42
C ALA A 70 -1.92 -11.19 5.24
N ALA A 71 -3.17 -11.67 5.13
CA ALA A 71 -3.46 -13.09 4.92
C ALA A 71 -2.75 -13.99 5.94
N GLY A 72 -2.64 -13.53 7.18
CA GLY A 72 -2.01 -14.29 8.27
C GLY A 72 -0.49 -14.33 8.24
N THR A 73 0.15 -13.56 7.35
CA THR A 73 1.60 -13.58 7.18
C THR A 73 2.18 -12.18 7.37
N THR A 74 3.29 -12.10 8.10
CA THR A 74 4.06 -10.86 8.24
C THR A 74 5.20 -10.89 7.22
N THR A 75 5.30 -9.83 6.42
CA THR A 75 6.31 -9.74 5.36
C THR A 75 7.06 -8.42 5.47
N GLU A 76 8.38 -8.48 5.46
CA GLU A 76 9.19 -7.28 5.34
C GLU A 76 9.05 -6.72 3.93
N VAL A 77 8.94 -5.40 3.81
CA VAL A 77 8.68 -4.74 2.52
C VAL A 77 9.45 -3.43 2.41
N THR A 78 9.55 -2.96 1.17
CA THR A 78 10.01 -1.60 0.87
C THR A 78 8.85 -0.79 0.32
N PHE A 79 8.95 0.53 0.46
CA PHE A 79 7.91 1.47 0.03
C PHE A 79 8.49 2.46 -0.97
N GLU A 80 7.75 2.68 -2.06
CA GLU A 80 8.14 3.63 -3.10
C GLU A 80 6.96 4.53 -3.44
N PRO A 81 7.08 5.85 -3.26
CA PRO A 81 6.03 6.77 -3.71
C PRO A 81 5.85 6.69 -5.22
N VAL A 82 4.61 6.78 -5.66
CA VAL A 82 4.27 6.65 -7.08
C VAL A 82 3.41 7.83 -7.49
N ASP A 83 3.73 8.44 -8.64
CA ASP A 83 2.90 9.49 -9.21
C ASP A 83 2.77 9.28 -10.72
N GLY A 84 2.07 10.21 -11.39
CA GLY A 84 1.94 10.19 -12.84
C GLY A 84 0.75 9.37 -13.33
N ALA A 85 0.81 9.00 -14.61
CA ALA A 85 -0.33 8.41 -15.33
C ALA A 85 -0.76 7.04 -14.78
N VAL A 86 0.13 6.31 -14.10
CA VAL A 86 -0.23 5.03 -13.50
C VAL A 86 -1.36 5.17 -12.48
N ASN A 87 -1.52 6.36 -11.88
CA ASN A 87 -2.60 6.62 -10.94
C ASN A 87 -3.98 6.44 -11.55
N ASP A 88 -4.16 6.71 -12.84
CA ASP A 88 -5.44 6.49 -13.50
C ASP A 88 -5.80 5.00 -13.51
N ARG A 89 -4.82 4.14 -13.77
CA ARG A 89 -5.02 2.69 -13.76
C ARG A 89 -5.23 2.17 -12.35
N ILE A 90 -4.55 2.75 -11.37
CA ILE A 90 -4.75 2.40 -9.95
C ILE A 90 -6.17 2.79 -9.53
N ASP A 91 -6.67 3.95 -9.96
CA ASP A 91 -8.06 4.35 -9.71
C ASP A 91 -9.03 3.28 -10.22
N ASP A 92 -8.80 2.78 -11.44
CA ASP A 92 -9.65 1.75 -12.03
C ASP A 92 -9.60 0.44 -11.21
N ALA A 93 -8.44 0.09 -10.69
CA ALA A 93 -8.31 -1.08 -9.82
C ALA A 93 -9.10 -0.91 -8.52
N TYR A 94 -9.08 0.29 -7.93
CA TYR A 94 -9.90 0.59 -6.76
C TYR A 94 -11.39 0.53 -7.09
N ARG A 95 -11.80 1.07 -8.24
CA ARG A 95 -13.21 1.03 -8.67
C ARG A 95 -13.70 -0.41 -8.83
N THR A 96 -12.85 -1.26 -9.37
CA THR A 96 -13.21 -2.67 -9.57
C THR A 96 -13.33 -3.41 -8.24
N LYS A 97 -12.34 -3.27 -7.36
CA LYS A 97 -12.29 -4.02 -6.11
C LYS A 97 -13.30 -3.52 -5.07
N TYR A 98 -13.49 -2.21 -4.99
CA TYR A 98 -14.28 -1.57 -3.93
C TYR A 98 -15.53 -0.87 -4.48
N ALA A 99 -16.10 -1.36 -5.57
CA ALA A 99 -17.21 -0.72 -6.29
C ALA A 99 -18.39 -0.41 -5.40
N GLU A 100 -18.65 -1.25 -4.38
CA GLU A 100 -19.82 -1.10 -3.50
C GLU A 100 -19.53 -0.26 -2.27
N SER A 101 -18.30 0.23 -2.08
CA SER A 101 -17.94 0.95 -0.87
C SER A 101 -18.28 2.43 -0.97
N GLN A 102 -18.85 2.97 0.12
CA GLN A 102 -19.07 4.42 0.24
C GLN A 102 -17.77 5.20 0.36
N TYR A 103 -16.67 4.53 0.67
CA TYR A 103 -15.35 5.18 0.82
C TYR A 103 -14.55 5.21 -0.48
N LEU A 104 -15.10 4.68 -1.58
CA LEU A 104 -14.37 4.64 -2.85
C LEU A 104 -14.01 6.03 -3.37
N LYS A 105 -14.95 6.96 -3.38
CA LYS A 105 -14.71 8.31 -3.91
C LYS A 105 -13.52 9.00 -3.24
N PRO A 106 -13.40 9.03 -1.90
CA PRO A 106 -12.22 9.61 -1.27
C PRO A 106 -10.91 8.93 -1.66
N MET A 107 -10.94 7.62 -1.89
CA MET A 107 -9.73 6.86 -2.22
C MET A 107 -9.24 7.04 -3.65
N ILE A 108 -10.08 7.58 -4.54
CA ILE A 108 -9.68 7.92 -5.91
C ILE A 108 -9.65 9.43 -6.13
N SER A 109 -9.73 10.22 -5.05
CA SER A 109 -9.61 11.67 -5.10
C SER A 109 -8.15 12.09 -5.29
N ASP A 110 -7.94 13.34 -5.69
CA ASP A 110 -6.59 13.90 -5.82
C ASP A 110 -5.79 13.77 -4.54
N ARG A 111 -6.45 13.94 -3.39
CA ARG A 111 -5.81 13.81 -2.08
C ARG A 111 -5.20 12.41 -1.90
N ALA A 112 -5.99 11.36 -2.16
CA ALA A 112 -5.51 9.99 -1.99
C ALA A 112 -4.48 9.62 -3.08
N ARG A 113 -4.69 10.09 -4.31
CA ARG A 113 -3.75 9.85 -5.41
C ARG A 113 -2.36 10.41 -5.10
N SER A 114 -2.28 11.55 -4.42
CA SER A 114 -1.00 12.15 -4.03
C SER A 114 -0.25 11.33 -2.99
N ALA A 115 -0.89 10.34 -2.38
CA ALA A 115 -0.31 9.49 -1.35
C ALA A 115 -0.36 8.02 -1.77
N THR A 116 0.06 7.74 -3.01
CA THR A 116 0.12 6.39 -3.55
C THR A 116 1.51 5.80 -3.31
N ILE A 117 1.54 4.58 -2.78
CA ILE A 117 2.78 3.86 -2.48
C ILE A 117 2.74 2.50 -3.17
N ARG A 118 3.84 2.14 -3.82
CA ARG A 118 4.05 0.76 -4.29
C ARG A 118 4.78 -0.01 -3.19
N VAL A 119 4.21 -1.14 -2.80
CA VAL A 119 4.75 -2.01 -1.75
C VAL A 119 5.41 -3.21 -2.41
N SER A 120 6.67 -3.46 -2.10
CA SER A 120 7.42 -4.57 -2.71
C SER A 120 8.15 -5.36 -1.63
N PRO A 121 8.36 -6.69 -1.84
CA PRO A 121 9.24 -7.43 -0.95
C PRO A 121 10.66 -6.90 -1.08
N PRO A 122 11.52 -7.10 -0.06
CA PRO A 122 12.89 -6.62 -0.14
C PRO A 122 13.62 -7.21 -1.34
N THR A 123 14.50 -6.42 -1.95
CA THR A 123 15.36 -6.93 -3.01
C THR A 123 16.41 -7.83 -2.38
N THR A 124 16.53 -9.05 -2.88
CA THR A 124 17.59 -9.97 -2.48
C THR A 124 18.58 -10.09 -3.63
N ASP A 125 19.81 -9.77 -3.34
CA ASP A 125 20.89 -9.90 -4.32
C ASP A 125 21.57 -11.26 -4.22
#